data_af1eb414dfb73a15b9328fceec46f415
#
_entry.id   af1eb414dfb73a15b9328fceec46f415
#
_cell.length_a   1.000
_cell.length_b   1.000
_cell.length_c   1.000
_cell.angle_alpha   90.00
_cell.angle_beta   90.00
_cell.angle_gamma   90.00
#
_symmetry.space_group_name_H-M   'P 1'
#
loop_
_entity.id
_entity.type
_entity.pdbx_description
1 polymer ?
#
loop_
_entity_poly.entity_id
_entity_poly.type
_entity_poly.pdbx_seq_one_letter_code
_entity_poly.pdbx_strand_id
1 'polypeptide(L)'
;MKKPTKIALITASIFILCGLAFCVASLAVSEGDWKVYQTDSGYVRREQAFAADAISAIRLSELSADVRFEKSFDDNLHITYYESEKVFYDIETASDGTLSILHHSNRKWYDFIGFDFRDYTTVICVPDGFSGDISVKLSSGDLRITGFTLDGS
;
A
#
# COMPACT_ATOMS: atom_id res chain seq x y z
N MET A 1 48.31 -10.28 8.58
CA MET A 1 47.52 -9.19 7.95
C MET A 1 48.42 -8.03 7.56
N LYS A 2 48.34 -7.52 6.35
CA LYS A 2 49.13 -6.34 5.89
C LYS A 2 48.68 -5.09 6.63
N LYS A 3 49.61 -4.14 6.92
CA LYS A 3 49.32 -2.89 7.66
C LYS A 3 48.07 -2.15 7.15
N PRO A 4 47.81 -2.01 5.83
CA PRO A 4 46.61 -1.32 5.33
C PRO A 4 45.30 -2.03 5.69
N THR A 5 45.29 -3.37 5.76
CA THR A 5 44.11 -4.15 6.16
C THR A 5 43.75 -3.93 7.65
N LYS A 6 44.75 -3.76 8.52
CA LYS A 6 44.51 -3.47 9.95
C LYS A 6 43.89 -2.07 10.11
N ILE A 7 44.42 -1.09 9.42
CA ILE A 7 43.89 0.29 9.44
C ILE A 7 42.43 0.32 8.93
N ALA A 8 42.16 -0.32 7.80
CA ALA A 8 40.81 -0.39 7.26
C ALA A 8 39.80 -1.04 8.23
N LEU A 9 40.20 -2.15 8.91
CA LEU A 9 39.35 -2.78 9.90
C LEU A 9 39.09 -1.91 11.13
N ILE A 10 40.12 -1.21 11.64
CA ILE A 10 39.94 -0.29 12.77
C ILE A 10 39.02 0.87 12.39
N THR A 11 39.19 1.45 11.21
CA THR A 11 38.34 2.54 10.72
C THR A 11 36.88 2.07 10.56
N ALA A 12 36.65 0.89 9.96
CA ALA A 12 35.32 0.32 9.83
C ALA A 12 34.65 0.07 11.20
N SER A 13 35.42 -0.46 12.17
CA SER A 13 34.90 -0.68 13.54
C SER A 13 34.49 0.63 14.22
N ILE A 14 35.27 1.70 14.04
CA ILE A 14 34.94 3.02 14.58
C ILE A 14 33.63 3.53 13.98
N PHE A 15 33.45 3.43 12.64
CA PHE A 15 32.20 3.85 11.99
C PHE A 15 30.98 3.05 12.48
N ILE A 16 31.13 1.75 12.67
CA ILE A 16 30.05 0.89 13.20
C ILE A 16 29.68 1.33 14.61
N LEU A 17 30.68 1.54 15.49
CA LEU A 17 30.42 1.97 16.87
C LEU A 17 29.77 3.36 16.93
N CYS A 18 30.24 4.31 16.12
CA CYS A 18 29.61 5.62 16.01
C CYS A 18 28.17 5.52 15.51
N GLY A 19 27.91 4.71 14.47
CA GLY A 19 26.57 4.49 13.95
C GLY A 19 25.62 3.90 15.01
N LEU A 20 26.08 2.89 15.76
CA LEU A 20 25.31 2.31 16.88
C LEU A 20 25.04 3.34 17.99
N ALA A 21 26.02 4.16 18.34
CA ALA A 21 25.86 5.21 19.35
C ALA A 21 24.81 6.25 18.90
N PHE A 22 24.82 6.65 17.62
CA PHE A 22 23.79 7.53 17.06
C PHE A 22 22.40 6.90 17.07
N CYS A 23 22.27 5.60 16.74
CA CYS A 23 21.00 4.90 16.82
C CYS A 23 20.46 4.86 18.25
N VAL A 24 21.30 4.53 19.23
CA VAL A 24 20.89 4.49 20.64
C VAL A 24 20.51 5.88 21.16
N ALA A 25 21.28 6.92 20.82
CA ALA A 25 20.97 8.29 21.20
C ALA A 25 19.64 8.76 20.58
N SER A 26 19.40 8.43 19.32
CA SER A 26 18.17 8.74 18.61
C SER A 26 16.95 8.08 19.29
N LEU A 27 17.06 6.80 19.66
CA LEU A 27 16.00 6.09 20.39
C LEU A 27 15.74 6.67 21.78
N ALA A 28 16.79 7.10 22.47
CA ALA A 28 16.66 7.72 23.79
C ALA A 28 15.96 9.09 23.72
N VAL A 29 16.24 9.88 22.69
CA VAL A 29 15.60 11.19 22.48
C VAL A 29 14.12 11.04 22.07
N SER A 30 13.78 10.00 21.32
CA SER A 30 12.39 9.71 20.91
C SER A 30 11.57 9.00 21.98
N GLU A 31 12.13 8.73 23.17
CA GLU A 31 11.49 7.92 24.22
C GLU A 31 10.96 6.56 23.72
N GLY A 32 11.55 6.05 22.64
CA GLY A 32 11.14 4.82 21.98
C GLY A 32 9.95 4.97 21.03
N ASP A 33 9.44 6.18 20.80
CA ASP A 33 8.37 6.42 19.84
C ASP A 33 8.92 6.54 18.41
N TRP A 34 8.78 5.46 17.65
CA TRP A 34 9.18 5.41 16.24
C TRP A 34 8.37 6.33 15.32
N LYS A 35 7.20 6.79 15.78
CA LYS A 35 6.35 7.68 14.98
C LYS A 35 6.99 9.05 14.75
N VAL A 36 7.91 9.46 15.61
CA VAL A 36 8.69 10.70 15.45
C VAL A 36 9.52 10.70 14.15
N TYR A 37 9.92 9.52 13.68
CA TYR A 37 10.69 9.34 12.44
C TYR A 37 9.82 9.02 11.22
N GLN A 38 8.51 8.93 11.42
CA GLN A 38 7.57 8.66 10.35
C GLN A 38 7.40 9.90 9.47
N THR A 39 7.67 9.75 8.20
CA THR A 39 7.41 10.80 7.22
C THR A 39 5.91 10.89 6.98
N ASP A 40 5.34 12.10 7.05
CA ASP A 40 3.97 12.29 6.59
C ASP A 40 3.94 12.21 5.07
N SER A 41 3.44 11.11 4.56
CA SER A 41 3.33 10.85 3.12
C SER A 41 2.15 11.58 2.47
N GLY A 42 1.38 12.35 3.25
CA GLY A 42 0.23 13.13 2.74
C GLY A 42 -0.91 12.27 2.19
N TYR A 43 -0.97 10.99 2.56
CA TYR A 43 -2.06 10.12 2.11
C TYR A 43 -3.37 10.46 2.81
N VAL A 44 -4.42 10.59 2.01
CA VAL A 44 -5.79 10.81 2.44
C VAL A 44 -6.63 9.58 2.10
N ARG A 45 -7.35 9.05 3.09
CA ARG A 45 -8.31 7.96 2.88
C ARG A 45 -9.50 8.47 2.07
N ARG A 46 -9.84 7.74 1.03
CA ARG A 46 -11.02 7.95 0.19
C ARG A 46 -11.93 6.74 0.25
N GLU A 47 -13.21 6.98 0.04
CA GLU A 47 -14.22 5.93 -0.01
C GLU A 47 -15.25 6.28 -1.08
N GLN A 48 -15.61 5.29 -1.90
CA GLN A 48 -16.65 5.40 -2.91
C GLN A 48 -17.58 4.19 -2.81
N ALA A 49 -18.86 4.40 -3.10
CA ALA A 49 -19.87 3.35 -3.12
C ALA A 49 -20.57 3.32 -4.47
N PHE A 50 -20.85 2.13 -4.96
CA PHE A 50 -21.53 1.88 -6.23
C PHE A 50 -22.68 0.90 -6.00
N ALA A 51 -23.80 1.11 -6.65
CA ALA A 51 -24.90 0.16 -6.66
C ALA A 51 -24.44 -1.13 -7.36
N ALA A 52 -24.45 -2.27 -6.65
CA ALA A 52 -23.86 -3.48 -7.17
C ALA A 52 -24.63 -4.07 -8.38
N ASP A 53 -25.92 -3.79 -8.49
CA ASP A 53 -26.77 -4.19 -9.61
C ASP A 53 -26.43 -3.46 -10.92
N ALA A 54 -25.74 -2.28 -10.83
CA ALA A 54 -25.25 -1.54 -11.98
C ALA A 54 -23.86 -2.02 -12.45
N ILE A 55 -23.19 -2.88 -11.70
CA ILE A 55 -21.83 -3.33 -11.98
C ILE A 55 -21.86 -4.77 -12.50
N SER A 56 -21.40 -4.97 -13.72
CA SER A 56 -21.29 -6.27 -14.38
C SER A 56 -19.89 -6.91 -14.22
N ALA A 57 -18.86 -6.09 -14.03
CA ALA A 57 -17.48 -6.54 -13.85
C ALA A 57 -16.65 -5.54 -13.06
N ILE A 58 -15.67 -6.03 -12.32
CA ILE A 58 -14.66 -5.23 -11.61
C ILE A 58 -13.30 -5.48 -12.23
N ARG A 59 -12.62 -4.44 -12.67
CA ARG A 59 -11.24 -4.49 -13.16
C ARG A 59 -10.35 -3.62 -12.29
N LEU A 60 -9.49 -4.25 -11.49
CA LEU A 60 -8.52 -3.57 -10.66
C LEU A 60 -7.11 -3.69 -11.25
N SER A 61 -6.42 -2.57 -11.40
CA SER A 61 -4.98 -2.53 -11.71
C SER A 61 -4.26 -1.76 -10.62
N GLU A 62 -3.52 -2.48 -9.77
CA GLU A 62 -2.80 -1.94 -8.63
C GLU A 62 -1.29 -2.05 -8.84
N LEU A 63 -0.55 -0.99 -8.50
CA LEU A 63 0.90 -0.94 -8.72
C LEU A 63 1.70 -1.36 -7.48
N SER A 64 1.31 -0.93 -6.29
CA SER A 64 2.17 -1.05 -5.10
C SER A 64 1.45 -1.21 -3.76
N ALA A 65 0.11 -1.13 -3.72
CA ALA A 65 -0.65 -1.34 -2.49
C ALA A 65 -1.09 -2.80 -2.35
N ASP A 66 -1.28 -3.24 -1.12
CA ASP A 66 -1.99 -4.48 -0.85
C ASP A 66 -3.47 -4.31 -1.19
N VAL A 67 -4.09 -5.38 -1.64
CA VAL A 67 -5.51 -5.41 -2.01
C VAL A 67 -6.25 -6.43 -1.15
N ARG A 68 -7.38 -6.00 -0.61
CA ARG A 68 -8.24 -6.87 0.17
C ARG A 68 -9.66 -6.82 -0.35
N PHE A 69 -10.20 -8.00 -0.65
CA PHE A 69 -11.62 -8.18 -0.91
C PHE A 69 -12.29 -8.68 0.36
N GLU A 70 -13.37 -8.01 0.74
CA GLU A 70 -14.16 -8.33 1.92
C GLU A 70 -15.65 -8.38 1.55
N LYS A 71 -16.45 -9.01 2.41
CA LYS A 71 -17.90 -8.98 2.28
C LYS A 71 -18.42 -7.59 2.61
N SER A 72 -19.30 -7.05 1.76
CA SER A 72 -20.00 -5.80 2.07
C SER A 72 -21.01 -5.99 3.20
N PHE A 73 -21.24 -4.91 3.92
CA PHE A 73 -22.22 -4.85 5.00
C PHE A 73 -23.63 -4.49 4.48
N ASP A 74 -23.75 -4.10 3.22
CA ASP A 74 -24.99 -3.75 2.55
C ASP A 74 -25.00 -4.26 1.10
N ASP A 75 -25.98 -3.86 0.30
CA ASP A 75 -26.15 -4.28 -1.09
C ASP A 75 -25.29 -3.46 -2.08
N ASN A 76 -24.39 -2.60 -1.59
CA ASN A 76 -23.50 -1.80 -2.41
C ASN A 76 -22.07 -2.37 -2.42
N LEU A 77 -21.37 -2.04 -3.49
CA LEU A 77 -19.94 -2.25 -3.60
C LEU A 77 -19.23 -1.03 -3.04
N HIS A 78 -18.35 -1.20 -2.06
CA HIS A 78 -17.57 -0.13 -1.47
C HIS A 78 -16.10 -0.29 -1.79
N ILE A 79 -15.44 0.83 -2.12
CA ILE A 79 -14.01 0.87 -2.39
C ILE A 79 -13.39 1.88 -1.43
N THR A 80 -12.46 1.41 -0.59
CA THR A 80 -11.62 2.25 0.25
C THR A 80 -10.20 2.24 -0.30
N TYR A 81 -9.64 3.41 -0.50
CA TYR A 81 -8.29 3.59 -1.05
C TYR A 81 -7.62 4.83 -0.47
N TYR A 82 -6.33 5.02 -0.77
CA TYR A 82 -5.54 6.11 -0.23
C TYR A 82 -4.86 6.90 -1.35
N GLU A 83 -5.05 8.21 -1.36
CA GLU A 83 -4.49 9.11 -2.35
C GLU A 83 -3.55 10.14 -1.73
N SER A 84 -2.58 10.57 -2.50
CA SER A 84 -1.68 11.69 -2.19
C SER A 84 -1.47 12.52 -3.46
N GLU A 85 -0.72 13.62 -3.38
CA GLU A 85 -0.38 14.42 -4.58
C GLU A 85 0.32 13.62 -5.70
N LYS A 86 0.98 12.51 -5.34
CA LYS A 86 1.76 11.70 -6.28
C LYS A 86 1.15 10.33 -6.57
N VAL A 87 0.12 9.96 -5.85
CA VAL A 87 -0.56 8.65 -5.96
C VAL A 87 -2.05 8.91 -6.00
N PHE A 88 -2.71 8.48 -7.05
CA PHE A 88 -4.15 8.69 -7.24
C PHE A 88 -4.78 7.53 -8.00
N TYR A 89 -6.09 7.45 -7.92
CA TYR A 89 -6.88 6.41 -8.57
C TYR A 89 -7.85 7.02 -9.57
N ASP A 90 -7.90 6.44 -10.77
CA ASP A 90 -9.00 6.67 -11.71
C ASP A 90 -10.01 5.56 -11.51
N ILE A 91 -11.22 5.94 -11.08
CA ILE A 91 -12.32 5.01 -10.80
C ILE A 91 -13.50 5.42 -11.65
N GLU A 92 -13.81 4.61 -12.67
CA GLU A 92 -14.82 4.90 -13.67
C GLU A 92 -15.69 3.67 -13.92
N THR A 93 -16.99 3.91 -14.15
CA THR A 93 -17.92 2.88 -14.62
C THR A 93 -18.19 3.11 -16.11
N ALA A 94 -17.84 2.12 -16.91
CA ALA A 94 -18.13 2.13 -18.34
C ALA A 94 -19.61 1.83 -18.63
N SER A 95 -20.06 2.12 -19.83
CA SER A 95 -21.46 1.91 -20.26
C SER A 95 -21.91 0.45 -20.27
N ASP A 96 -20.98 -0.49 -20.27
CA ASP A 96 -21.22 -1.94 -20.16
C ASP A 96 -21.33 -2.43 -18.72
N GLY A 97 -21.26 -1.51 -17.74
CA GLY A 97 -21.27 -1.84 -16.31
C GLY A 97 -19.92 -2.26 -15.77
N THR A 98 -18.83 -2.18 -16.54
CA THR A 98 -17.48 -2.49 -16.02
C THR A 98 -16.98 -1.35 -15.13
N LEU A 99 -16.71 -1.65 -13.85
CA LEU A 99 -16.06 -0.76 -12.92
C LEU A 99 -14.54 -0.93 -13.04
N SER A 100 -13.86 0.10 -13.52
CA SER A 100 -12.41 0.14 -13.70
C SER A 100 -11.78 0.93 -12.57
N ILE A 101 -10.83 0.35 -11.88
CA ILE A 101 -10.07 0.94 -10.77
C ILE A 101 -8.61 0.90 -11.16
N LEU A 102 -8.04 2.05 -11.49
CA LEU A 102 -6.69 2.16 -12.02
C LEU A 102 -5.82 3.02 -11.11
N HIS A 103 -4.80 2.40 -10.52
CA HIS A 103 -3.83 3.09 -9.67
C HIS A 103 -2.76 3.77 -10.51
N HIS A 104 -2.51 5.04 -10.25
CA HIS A 104 -1.45 5.85 -10.85
C HIS A 104 -0.44 6.31 -9.81
N SER A 105 0.84 6.24 -10.17
CA SER A 105 1.92 6.71 -9.30
C SER A 105 2.93 7.55 -10.09
N ASN A 106 3.09 8.80 -9.69
CA ASN A 106 4.09 9.73 -10.19
C ASN A 106 5.31 9.84 -9.24
N ARG A 107 5.48 8.83 -8.36
CA ARG A 107 6.59 8.79 -7.40
C ARG A 107 7.91 8.55 -8.12
N LYS A 108 8.93 9.32 -7.71
CA LYS A 108 10.32 9.14 -8.16
C LYS A 108 11.08 8.30 -7.14
N TRP A 109 12.24 7.75 -7.54
CA TRP A 109 13.04 6.88 -6.67
C TRP A 109 13.40 7.51 -5.31
N TYR A 110 13.56 8.82 -5.24
CA TYR A 110 13.86 9.54 -3.99
C TYR A 110 12.63 9.77 -3.09
N ASP A 111 11.42 9.62 -3.61
CA ASP A 111 10.17 9.69 -2.82
C ASP A 111 9.98 8.45 -1.92
N PHE A 112 10.82 7.43 -2.13
CA PHE A 112 10.88 6.25 -1.26
C PHE A 112 11.89 6.40 -0.10
N ILE A 113 12.61 7.54 -0.03
CA ILE A 113 13.51 7.84 1.08
C ILE A 113 12.67 8.40 2.22
N GLY A 114 12.34 7.54 3.17
CA GLY A 114 11.54 7.86 4.35
C GLY A 114 10.93 6.59 4.91
N PHE A 115 10.56 6.63 6.18
CA PHE A 115 9.88 5.50 6.83
C PHE A 115 8.41 5.86 6.98
N ASP A 116 7.55 5.15 6.26
CA ASP A 116 6.11 5.18 6.46
C ASP A 116 5.64 3.75 6.76
N PHE A 117 5.19 3.54 7.99
CA PHE A 117 4.76 2.23 8.49
C PHE A 117 3.23 2.09 8.48
N ARG A 118 2.51 3.02 7.85
CA ARG A 118 1.06 2.96 7.74
C ARG A 118 0.64 1.93 6.71
N ASP A 119 -0.47 1.26 6.99
CA ASP A 119 -1.09 0.33 6.07
C ASP A 119 -2.00 1.12 5.10
N TYR A 120 -1.69 1.07 3.83
CA TYR A 120 -2.44 1.71 2.74
C TYR A 120 -3.14 0.67 1.87
N THR A 121 -3.69 -0.34 2.49
CA THR A 121 -4.43 -1.40 1.79
C THR A 121 -5.65 -0.84 1.06
N THR A 122 -5.78 -1.15 -0.22
CA THR A 122 -7.00 -0.92 -0.99
C THR A 122 -8.01 -2.00 -0.64
N VAL A 123 -9.16 -1.61 -0.09
CA VAL A 123 -10.20 -2.55 0.35
C VAL A 123 -11.40 -2.42 -0.58
N ILE A 124 -11.85 -3.56 -1.11
CA ILE A 124 -13.03 -3.67 -1.96
C ILE A 124 -14.04 -4.57 -1.25
N CYS A 125 -15.14 -3.97 -0.77
CA CYS A 125 -16.23 -4.71 -0.16
C CYS A 125 -17.26 -5.05 -1.23
N VAL A 126 -17.51 -6.36 -1.40
CA VAL A 126 -18.44 -6.90 -2.41
C VAL A 126 -19.65 -7.49 -1.71
N PRO A 127 -20.89 -7.14 -2.11
CA PRO A 127 -22.08 -7.68 -1.47
C PRO A 127 -22.32 -9.15 -1.81
N ASP A 128 -23.07 -9.84 -0.95
CA ASP A 128 -23.53 -11.18 -1.22
C ASP A 128 -24.40 -11.19 -2.50
N GLY A 129 -24.16 -12.17 -3.35
CA GLY A 129 -24.93 -12.29 -4.60
C GLY A 129 -24.39 -11.45 -5.76
N PHE A 130 -23.27 -10.75 -5.60
CA PHE A 130 -22.57 -10.18 -6.75
C PHE A 130 -22.12 -11.31 -7.69
N SER A 131 -22.58 -11.27 -8.93
CA SER A 131 -22.34 -12.31 -9.94
C SER A 131 -21.46 -11.81 -11.10
N GLY A 132 -20.88 -10.63 -10.97
CA GLY A 132 -20.01 -10.04 -11.99
C GLY A 132 -18.60 -10.63 -11.97
N ASP A 133 -17.90 -10.46 -13.08
CA ASP A 133 -16.51 -10.88 -13.22
C ASP A 133 -15.58 -10.00 -12.38
N ILE A 134 -14.59 -10.59 -11.72
CA ILE A 134 -13.55 -9.86 -10.99
C ILE A 134 -12.18 -10.15 -11.60
N SER A 135 -11.54 -9.13 -12.15
CA SER A 135 -10.20 -9.19 -12.71
C SER A 135 -9.25 -8.29 -11.94
N VAL A 136 -8.19 -8.88 -11.38
CA VAL A 136 -7.20 -8.17 -10.57
C VAL A 136 -5.82 -8.32 -11.19
N LYS A 137 -5.17 -7.19 -11.44
CA LYS A 137 -3.78 -7.13 -11.87
C LYS A 137 -2.96 -6.39 -10.82
N LEU A 138 -2.03 -7.09 -10.19
CA LEU A 138 -1.08 -6.52 -9.24
C LEU A 138 0.31 -6.47 -9.85
N SER A 139 1.02 -5.36 -9.67
CA SER A 139 2.45 -5.26 -10.02
C SER A 139 3.32 -5.58 -8.81
N SER A 140 2.89 -5.20 -7.62
CA SER A 140 3.50 -5.51 -6.33
C SER A 140 2.43 -5.46 -5.24
N GLY A 141 2.65 -6.12 -4.09
CA GLY A 141 1.69 -6.22 -3.00
C GLY A 141 0.99 -7.57 -2.94
N ASP A 142 0.24 -7.78 -1.89
CA ASP A 142 -0.49 -9.01 -1.61
C ASP A 142 -1.99 -8.87 -1.96
N LEU A 143 -2.58 -9.94 -2.47
CA LEU A 143 -4.03 -10.07 -2.64
C LEU A 143 -4.60 -10.95 -1.53
N ARG A 144 -5.56 -10.43 -0.78
CA ARG A 144 -6.30 -11.17 0.24
C ARG A 144 -7.78 -11.15 -0.06
N ILE A 145 -8.42 -12.32 0.03
CA ILE A 145 -9.85 -12.49 -0.17
C ILE A 145 -10.42 -13.08 1.11
N THR A 146 -11.38 -12.40 1.71
CA THR A 146 -11.95 -12.78 3.01
C THR A 146 -13.47 -12.74 2.93
N GLY A 147 -14.12 -13.84 3.33
CA GLY A 147 -15.56 -13.88 3.53
C GLY A 147 -16.39 -14.32 2.33
N PHE A 148 -15.80 -14.57 1.17
CA PHE A 148 -16.45 -15.18 0.00
C PHE A 148 -15.47 -16.00 -0.82
N THR A 149 -15.99 -16.90 -1.64
CA THR A 149 -15.20 -17.74 -2.55
C THR A 149 -15.34 -17.19 -3.96
N LEU A 150 -14.23 -16.96 -4.64
CA LEU A 150 -14.25 -16.69 -6.07
C LEU A 150 -14.18 -18.03 -6.80
N ASP A 151 -15.16 -18.32 -7.65
CA ASP A 151 -15.08 -19.43 -8.59
C ASP A 151 -14.16 -18.97 -9.72
N GLY A 152 -12.89 -19.39 -9.64
CA GLY A 152 -11.90 -19.09 -10.68
C GLY A 152 -12.07 -20.00 -11.88
N SER A 153 -12.09 -19.42 -13.05
CA SER A 153 -11.94 -20.11 -14.33
C SER A 153 -10.55 -19.88 -14.91
#